data_65971881f7bb687c353e984c25a812a2
#
_entry.id   65971881f7bb687c353e984c25a812a2
#
_cell.length_a   1.000
_cell.length_b   1.000
_cell.length_c   1.000
_cell.angle_alpha   90.00
_cell.angle_beta   90.00
_cell.angle_gamma   90.00
#
_symmetry.space_group_name_H-M   'P 1'
#
loop_
_entity.id
_entity.type
_entity.pdbx_description
1 polymer ?
#
loop_
_entity_poly.entity_id
_entity_poly.type
_entity_poly.pdbx_seq_one_letter_code
_entity_poly.pdbx_strand_id
1 'polypeptide(L)'
;MNESMKKIVVEYGLYAAAVTILFSTYAYVMDELLMISSWAQSLVFVISLVVLILGVRAYKKTNGGFATFKEAFTAFVLASFIATVFSFAFGQILEVVDGDLKNRLADGMVENMRDMMPGEALENAAKFSGAEDGEAYLDDLHEQIANPGLVGTIKQLFMSLAFYVVIGLVVAAVSKKNRPEFE
;
A
#
# COMPACT_ATOMS: atom_id res chain seq x y z
N MET A 1 11.25 -14.05 -17.44
CA MET A 1 10.43 -12.84 -17.73
C MET A 1 10.88 -12.31 -19.08
N ASN A 2 9.98 -12.18 -20.06
CA ASN A 2 10.28 -11.64 -21.38
C ASN A 2 10.34 -10.10 -21.35
N GLU A 3 10.90 -9.47 -22.40
CA GLU A 3 11.08 -8.01 -22.48
C GLU A 3 9.75 -7.25 -22.41
N SER A 4 8.69 -7.79 -23.01
CA SER A 4 7.34 -7.24 -22.97
C SER A 4 6.81 -7.13 -21.53
N MET A 5 6.98 -8.19 -20.72
CA MET A 5 6.59 -8.20 -19.32
C MET A 5 7.39 -7.19 -18.50
N LYS A 6 8.71 -7.11 -18.70
CA LYS A 6 9.56 -6.13 -18.00
C LYS A 6 9.09 -4.72 -18.22
N LYS A 7 8.84 -4.34 -19.49
CA LYS A 7 8.37 -3.00 -19.85
C LYS A 7 7.04 -2.69 -19.18
N ILE A 8 6.07 -3.59 -19.26
CA ILE A 8 4.72 -3.40 -18.70
C ILE A 8 4.75 -3.31 -17.17
N VAL A 9 5.53 -4.17 -16.52
CA VAL A 9 5.71 -4.16 -15.06
C VAL A 9 6.26 -2.82 -14.57
N VAL A 10 7.29 -2.29 -15.24
CA VAL A 10 7.85 -0.97 -14.89
C VAL A 10 6.84 0.13 -15.16
N GLU A 11 6.22 0.16 -16.32
CA GLU A 11 5.27 1.19 -16.74
C GLU A 11 4.07 1.28 -15.78
N TYR A 12 3.40 0.15 -15.52
CA TYR A 12 2.22 0.14 -14.66
C TYR A 12 2.56 0.25 -13.17
N GLY A 13 3.75 -0.21 -12.75
CA GLY A 13 4.28 0.05 -11.43
C GLY A 13 4.50 1.54 -11.16
N LEU A 14 5.08 2.25 -12.14
CA LEU A 14 5.27 3.70 -12.08
C LEU A 14 3.95 4.47 -12.14
N TYR A 15 2.98 4.02 -12.95
CA TYR A 15 1.64 4.63 -12.95
C TYR A 15 0.94 4.50 -11.60
N ALA A 16 1.01 3.31 -10.97
CA ALA A 16 0.44 3.11 -9.64
C ALA A 16 1.17 3.94 -8.58
N ALA A 17 2.50 4.05 -8.65
CA ALA A 17 3.27 4.97 -7.80
C ALA A 17 2.84 6.42 -8.00
N ALA A 18 2.66 6.85 -9.25
CA ALA A 18 2.23 8.22 -9.56
C ALA A 18 0.87 8.56 -8.94
N VAL A 19 -0.09 7.62 -8.92
CA VAL A 19 -1.39 7.80 -8.24
C VAL A 19 -1.18 8.13 -6.77
N THR A 20 -0.37 7.33 -6.06
CA THR A 20 -0.09 7.54 -4.64
C THR A 20 0.68 8.83 -4.40
N ILE A 21 1.71 9.11 -5.19
CA ILE A 21 2.56 10.32 -5.07
C ILE A 21 1.74 11.59 -5.30
N LEU A 22 0.91 11.62 -6.34
CA LEU A 22 0.04 12.76 -6.64
C LEU A 22 -0.97 13.00 -5.53
N PHE A 23 -1.57 11.93 -5.02
CA PHE A 23 -2.47 12.04 -3.88
C PHE A 23 -1.75 12.54 -2.61
N SER A 24 -0.59 11.96 -2.27
CA SER A 24 0.18 12.39 -1.10
C SER A 24 0.63 13.84 -1.22
N THR A 25 1.02 14.28 -2.42
CA THR A 25 1.35 15.68 -2.67
C THR A 25 0.14 16.59 -2.48
N TYR A 26 -1.01 16.19 -3.03
CA TYR A 26 -2.27 16.94 -2.86
C TYR A 26 -2.66 17.03 -1.38
N ALA A 27 -2.66 15.91 -0.67
CA ALA A 27 -3.00 15.85 0.74
C ALA A 27 -2.05 16.70 1.58
N TYR A 28 -0.74 16.61 1.36
CA TYR A 28 0.25 17.43 2.05
C TYR A 28 0.03 18.93 1.91
N VAL A 29 -0.39 19.38 0.73
CA VAL A 29 -0.58 20.83 0.45
C VAL A 29 -1.95 21.33 0.92
N MET A 30 -2.98 20.51 0.83
CA MET A 30 -4.37 20.94 1.07
C MET A 30 -4.87 20.59 2.47
N ASP A 31 -4.66 19.36 2.90
CA ASP A 31 -5.09 18.84 4.20
C ASP A 31 -4.34 17.52 4.47
N GLU A 32 -3.31 17.57 5.32
CA GLU A 32 -2.46 16.42 5.60
C GLU A 32 -3.20 15.27 6.30
N LEU A 33 -4.32 15.53 7.00
CA LEU A 33 -5.14 14.50 7.62
C LEU A 33 -5.80 13.57 6.58
N LEU A 34 -5.89 13.97 5.32
CA LEU A 34 -6.30 13.06 4.23
C LEU A 34 -5.33 11.88 4.08
N MET A 35 -4.03 12.05 4.45
CA MET A 35 -3.05 10.96 4.39
C MET A 35 -3.37 9.82 5.35
N ILE A 36 -4.11 10.06 6.41
CA ILE A 36 -4.51 9.07 7.41
C ILE A 36 -6.02 8.76 7.36
N SER A 37 -6.77 9.49 6.55
CA SER A 37 -8.21 9.29 6.39
C SER A 37 -8.52 7.96 5.70
N SER A 38 -9.27 7.08 6.35
CA SER A 38 -9.59 5.73 5.86
C SER A 38 -10.30 5.74 4.50
N TRP A 39 -11.23 6.67 4.26
CA TRP A 39 -11.93 6.77 2.99
C TRP A 39 -11.01 7.21 1.85
N ALA A 40 -10.14 8.18 2.11
CA ALA A 40 -9.21 8.72 1.12
C ALA A 40 -8.15 7.68 0.75
N GLN A 41 -7.58 7.00 1.74
CA GLN A 41 -6.63 5.90 1.54
C GLN A 41 -7.28 4.73 0.78
N SER A 42 -8.54 4.38 1.10
CA SER A 42 -9.28 3.34 0.38
C SER A 42 -9.49 3.71 -1.10
N LEU A 43 -9.80 4.97 -1.39
CA LEU A 43 -9.97 5.46 -2.77
C LEU A 43 -8.66 5.34 -3.56
N VAL A 44 -7.56 5.83 -3.00
CA VAL A 44 -6.22 5.75 -3.62
C VAL A 44 -5.80 4.29 -3.84
N PHE A 45 -6.03 3.45 -2.85
CA PHE A 45 -5.76 2.02 -2.95
C PHE A 45 -6.55 1.36 -4.10
N VAL A 46 -7.86 1.62 -4.20
CA VAL A 46 -8.70 1.08 -5.29
C VAL A 46 -8.21 1.57 -6.66
N ILE A 47 -7.89 2.86 -6.81
CA ILE A 47 -7.37 3.39 -8.07
C ILE A 47 -6.03 2.72 -8.43
N SER A 48 -5.11 2.63 -7.48
CA SER A 48 -3.80 1.96 -7.68
C SER A 48 -3.96 0.48 -8.03
N LEU A 49 -4.88 -0.21 -7.36
CA LEU A 49 -5.21 -1.62 -7.65
C LEU A 49 -5.75 -1.79 -9.08
N VAL A 50 -6.63 -0.90 -9.52
CA VAL A 50 -7.14 -0.91 -10.91
C VAL A 50 -6.00 -0.73 -11.90
N VAL A 51 -5.08 0.20 -11.67
CA VAL A 51 -3.89 0.42 -12.51
C VAL A 51 -3.04 -0.85 -12.59
N LEU A 52 -2.77 -1.51 -11.47
CA LEU A 52 -1.98 -2.75 -11.43
C LEU A 52 -2.68 -3.90 -12.18
N ILE A 53 -4.00 -4.04 -12.05
CA ILE A 53 -4.80 -5.02 -12.80
C ILE A 53 -4.78 -4.71 -14.29
N LEU A 54 -4.84 -3.45 -14.69
CA LEU A 54 -4.68 -3.05 -16.09
C LEU A 54 -3.30 -3.43 -16.65
N GLY A 55 -2.25 -3.38 -15.83
CA GLY A 55 -0.92 -3.88 -16.18
C GLY A 55 -0.92 -5.38 -16.51
N VAL A 56 -1.58 -6.21 -15.68
CA VAL A 56 -1.74 -7.64 -15.97
C VAL A 56 -2.52 -7.87 -17.27
N ARG A 57 -3.59 -7.07 -17.51
CA ARG A 57 -4.37 -7.14 -18.76
C ARG A 57 -3.55 -6.71 -19.97
N ALA A 58 -2.74 -5.66 -19.84
CA ALA A 58 -1.84 -5.20 -20.90
C ALA A 58 -0.82 -6.29 -21.26
N TYR A 59 -0.20 -6.92 -20.26
CA TYR A 59 0.68 -8.06 -20.49
C TYR A 59 -0.05 -9.21 -21.22
N LYS A 60 -1.23 -9.59 -20.74
CA LYS A 60 -2.04 -10.63 -21.38
C LYS A 60 -2.33 -10.31 -22.85
N LYS A 61 -2.62 -9.05 -23.18
CA LYS A 61 -2.89 -8.60 -24.55
C LYS A 61 -1.63 -8.73 -25.43
N THR A 62 -0.45 -8.32 -24.96
CA THR A 62 0.81 -8.45 -25.71
C THR A 62 1.27 -9.90 -25.87
N ASN A 63 0.80 -10.79 -25.00
CA ASN A 63 1.09 -12.24 -25.03
C ASN A 63 0.03 -13.07 -25.79
N GLY A 64 -0.64 -12.46 -26.77
CA GLY A 64 -1.64 -13.13 -27.62
C GLY A 64 -2.97 -13.44 -26.92
N GLY A 65 -3.28 -12.72 -25.84
CA GLY A 65 -4.52 -12.92 -25.06
C GLY A 65 -4.41 -14.00 -23.98
N PHE A 66 -3.22 -14.53 -23.73
CA PHE A 66 -2.95 -15.59 -22.76
C PHE A 66 -2.01 -15.11 -21.65
N ALA A 67 -2.22 -15.62 -20.46
CA ALA A 67 -1.32 -15.49 -19.33
C ALA A 67 -1.53 -16.68 -18.38
N THR A 68 -0.47 -17.41 -18.09
CA THR A 68 -0.52 -18.42 -17.03
C THR A 68 -0.71 -17.76 -15.66
N PHE A 69 -1.10 -18.52 -14.66
CA PHE A 69 -1.19 -18.02 -13.28
C PHE A 69 0.13 -17.38 -12.83
N LYS A 70 1.26 -18.07 -13.07
CA LYS A 70 2.60 -17.59 -12.71
C LYS A 70 2.94 -16.28 -13.40
N GLU A 71 2.63 -16.13 -14.68
CA GLU A 71 2.90 -14.88 -15.42
C GLU A 71 2.05 -13.72 -14.91
N ALA A 72 0.74 -13.94 -14.69
CA ALA A 72 -0.17 -12.93 -14.15
C ALA A 72 0.24 -12.51 -12.74
N PHE A 73 0.58 -13.47 -11.87
CA PHE A 73 1.09 -13.22 -10.52
C PHE A 73 2.38 -12.42 -10.54
N THR A 74 3.37 -12.87 -11.33
CA THR A 74 4.66 -12.19 -11.45
C THR A 74 4.49 -10.75 -11.95
N ALA A 75 3.65 -10.53 -12.98
CA ALA A 75 3.39 -9.20 -13.51
C ALA A 75 2.78 -8.28 -12.46
N PHE A 76 1.78 -8.76 -11.72
CA PHE A 76 1.12 -7.98 -10.66
C PHE A 76 2.07 -7.66 -9.51
N VAL A 77 2.72 -8.69 -8.93
CA VAL A 77 3.57 -8.52 -7.74
C VAL A 77 4.79 -7.64 -8.03
N LEU A 78 5.43 -7.79 -9.18
CA LEU A 78 6.56 -6.94 -9.52
C LEU A 78 6.14 -5.49 -9.81
N ALA A 79 4.98 -5.25 -10.43
CA ALA A 79 4.47 -3.91 -10.63
C ALA A 79 4.10 -3.26 -9.29
N SER A 80 3.44 -3.99 -8.39
CA SER A 80 3.14 -3.49 -7.05
C SER A 80 4.39 -3.26 -6.20
N PHE A 81 5.43 -4.07 -6.35
CA PHE A 81 6.73 -3.84 -5.71
C PHE A 81 7.34 -2.50 -6.14
N ILE A 82 7.36 -2.22 -7.45
CA ILE A 82 7.85 -0.92 -7.97
C ILE A 82 7.00 0.21 -7.40
N ALA A 83 5.67 0.10 -7.46
CA ALA A 83 4.77 1.11 -6.90
C ALA A 83 5.05 1.38 -5.42
N THR A 84 5.17 0.33 -4.62
CA THR A 84 5.43 0.44 -3.17
C THR A 84 6.77 1.10 -2.89
N VAL A 85 7.84 0.70 -3.57
CA VAL A 85 9.18 1.28 -3.36
C VAL A 85 9.21 2.77 -3.70
N PHE A 86 8.62 3.18 -4.82
CA PHE A 86 8.60 4.59 -5.21
C PHE A 86 7.70 5.43 -4.30
N SER A 87 6.53 4.93 -3.92
CA SER A 87 5.63 5.61 -2.97
C SER A 87 6.27 5.75 -1.59
N PHE A 88 6.93 4.70 -1.11
CA PHE A 88 7.65 4.70 0.15
C PHE A 88 8.82 5.71 0.13
N ALA A 89 9.64 5.69 -0.93
CA ALA A 89 10.73 6.65 -1.09
C ALA A 89 10.22 8.10 -1.10
N PHE A 90 9.08 8.36 -1.75
CA PHE A 90 8.45 9.68 -1.73
C PHE A 90 7.99 10.08 -0.32
N GLY A 91 7.41 9.16 0.45
CA GLY A 91 7.07 9.40 1.86
C GLY A 91 8.29 9.81 2.69
N GLN A 92 9.43 9.12 2.51
CA GLN A 92 10.68 9.49 3.19
C GLN A 92 11.20 10.89 2.78
N ILE A 93 10.97 11.28 1.51
CA ILE A 93 11.33 12.65 1.05
C ILE A 93 10.45 13.69 1.75
N LEU A 94 9.15 13.45 1.89
CA LEU A 94 8.25 14.38 2.61
C LEU A 94 8.69 14.56 4.08
N GLU A 95 9.10 13.48 4.75
CA GLU A 95 9.62 13.55 6.12
C GLU A 95 10.91 14.37 6.23
N VAL A 96 11.80 14.29 5.24
CA VAL A 96 13.04 15.09 5.22
C VAL A 96 12.72 16.57 4.97
N VAL A 97 11.71 16.86 4.15
CA VAL A 97 11.27 18.25 3.85
C VAL A 97 10.52 18.86 5.04
N ASP A 98 9.72 18.06 5.72
CA ASP A 98 8.91 18.48 6.86
C ASP A 98 9.08 17.47 8.01
N GLY A 99 10.07 17.72 8.85
CA GLY A 99 10.46 16.83 9.94
C GLY A 99 9.38 16.63 11.01
N ASP A 100 8.35 17.47 11.04
CA ASP A 100 7.26 17.37 12.02
C ASP A 100 5.99 16.70 11.45
N LEU A 101 5.98 16.40 10.17
CA LEU A 101 4.83 15.79 9.48
C LEU A 101 4.37 14.50 10.16
N LYS A 102 5.29 13.62 10.52
CA LYS A 102 4.95 12.35 11.19
C LYS A 102 4.27 12.55 12.54
N ASN A 103 4.73 13.50 13.34
CA ASN A 103 4.12 13.80 14.64
C ASN A 103 2.68 14.26 14.43
N ARG A 104 2.44 15.20 13.50
CA ARG A 104 1.10 15.68 13.21
C ARG A 104 0.17 14.59 12.68
N LEU A 105 0.70 13.68 11.83
CA LEU A 105 -0.07 12.52 11.37
C LEU A 105 -0.34 11.52 12.49
N ALA A 106 0.61 11.32 13.41
CA ALA A 106 0.43 10.47 14.58
C ALA A 106 -0.64 11.04 15.52
N ASP A 107 -0.59 12.33 15.82
CA ASP A 107 -1.62 13.03 16.61
C ASP A 107 -3.01 12.84 15.99
N GLY A 108 -3.15 13.11 14.69
CA GLY A 108 -4.43 12.94 13.98
C GLY A 108 -4.91 11.48 13.96
N MET A 109 -4.01 10.51 13.88
CA MET A 109 -4.38 9.09 13.94
C MET A 109 -4.87 8.69 15.32
N VAL A 110 -4.21 9.15 16.38
CA VAL A 110 -4.62 8.92 17.78
C VAL A 110 -5.98 9.54 18.04
N GLU A 111 -6.23 10.77 17.59
CA GLU A 111 -7.52 11.42 17.72
C GLU A 111 -8.63 10.65 16.99
N ASN A 112 -8.40 10.28 15.73
CA ASN A 112 -9.33 9.44 14.97
C ASN A 112 -9.60 8.09 15.66
N MET A 113 -8.58 7.45 16.22
CA MET A 113 -8.73 6.17 16.92
C MET A 113 -9.56 6.33 18.20
N ARG A 114 -9.32 7.40 18.96
CA ARG A 114 -10.09 7.73 20.18
C ARG A 114 -11.57 7.95 19.88
N ASP A 115 -11.87 8.64 18.77
CA ASP A 115 -13.24 8.88 18.32
C ASP A 115 -13.95 7.61 17.83
N MET A 116 -13.23 6.76 17.09
CA MET A 116 -13.79 5.54 16.52
C MET A 116 -13.92 4.39 17.52
N MET A 117 -13.08 4.36 18.55
CA MET A 117 -12.99 3.28 19.55
C MET A 117 -13.10 3.82 20.99
N PRO A 118 -14.26 4.34 21.41
CA PRO A 118 -14.43 4.85 22.77
C PRO A 118 -14.48 3.72 23.81
N GLY A 119 -13.98 3.99 25.00
CA GLY A 119 -14.19 3.20 26.20
C GLY A 119 -13.75 1.73 26.06
N GLU A 120 -14.69 0.80 26.22
CA GLU A 120 -14.41 -0.66 26.30
C GLU A 120 -13.70 -1.23 25.05
N ALA A 121 -13.96 -0.66 23.87
CA ALA A 121 -13.29 -1.10 22.64
C ALA A 121 -11.79 -0.76 22.67
N LEU A 122 -11.43 0.42 23.19
CA LEU A 122 -10.05 0.85 23.35
C LEU A 122 -9.32 0.01 24.42
N GLU A 123 -9.98 -0.29 25.54
CA GLU A 123 -9.44 -1.20 26.57
C GLU A 123 -9.20 -2.62 26.04
N ASN A 124 -10.09 -3.11 25.18
CA ASN A 124 -9.89 -4.41 24.55
C ASN A 124 -8.71 -4.40 23.57
N ALA A 125 -8.52 -3.32 22.81
CA ALA A 125 -7.35 -3.16 21.94
C ALA A 125 -6.04 -3.13 22.75
N ALA A 126 -6.02 -2.43 23.90
CA ALA A 126 -4.91 -2.39 24.82
C ALA A 126 -4.53 -3.80 25.31
N LYS A 127 -5.51 -4.60 25.74
CA LYS A 127 -5.28 -5.98 26.17
C LYS A 127 -4.68 -6.87 25.06
N PHE A 128 -5.12 -6.68 23.81
CA PHE A 128 -4.56 -7.42 22.67
C PHE A 128 -3.14 -7.00 22.32
N SER A 129 -2.80 -5.73 22.47
CA SER A 129 -1.45 -5.20 22.20
C SER A 129 -0.47 -5.47 23.36
N GLY A 130 -0.97 -5.73 24.56
CA GLY A 130 -0.18 -5.86 25.78
C GLY A 130 0.10 -4.51 26.46
N ALA A 131 -0.61 -3.45 26.10
CA ALA A 131 -0.58 -2.17 26.78
C ALA A 131 -1.32 -2.24 28.12
N GLU A 132 -0.98 -1.36 29.08
CA GLU A 132 -1.56 -1.35 30.42
C GLU A 132 -3.05 -0.97 30.38
N ASP A 133 -3.40 0.03 29.58
CA ASP A 133 -4.76 0.54 29.38
C ASP A 133 -4.92 1.17 27.99
N GLY A 134 -6.11 1.71 27.72
CA GLY A 134 -6.43 2.31 26.43
C GLY A 134 -5.58 3.55 26.08
N GLU A 135 -5.19 4.35 27.07
CA GLU A 135 -4.33 5.52 26.82
C GLU A 135 -2.90 5.09 26.53
N ALA A 136 -2.36 4.14 27.27
CA ALA A 136 -1.04 3.55 26.98
C ALA A 136 -0.99 2.93 25.58
N TYR A 137 -2.09 2.30 25.13
CA TYR A 137 -2.20 1.80 23.75
C TYR A 137 -2.12 2.92 22.71
N LEU A 138 -2.77 4.06 22.95
CA LEU A 138 -2.74 5.22 22.07
C LEU A 138 -1.34 5.87 22.04
N ASP A 139 -0.67 5.96 23.19
CA ASP A 139 0.71 6.45 23.27
C ASP A 139 1.69 5.56 22.50
N ASP A 140 1.56 4.24 22.65
CA ASP A 140 2.35 3.27 21.87
C ASP A 140 2.09 3.40 20.37
N LEU A 141 0.84 3.61 19.97
CA LEU A 141 0.45 3.82 18.58
C LEU A 141 1.07 5.11 18.03
N HIS A 142 1.00 6.20 18.79
CA HIS A 142 1.64 7.46 18.44
C HIS A 142 3.13 7.27 18.20
N GLU A 143 3.84 6.66 19.15
CA GLU A 143 5.29 6.43 19.03
C GLU A 143 5.65 5.56 17.82
N GLN A 144 4.88 4.52 17.54
CA GLN A 144 5.08 3.66 16.36
C GLN A 144 4.91 4.40 15.03
N ILE A 145 4.08 5.44 14.98
CA ILE A 145 3.86 6.25 13.77
C ILE A 145 4.88 7.37 13.69
N ALA A 146 5.07 8.11 14.77
CA ALA A 146 5.99 9.26 14.83
C ALA A 146 7.46 8.81 14.71
N ASN A 147 7.84 7.75 15.42
CA ASN A 147 9.23 7.27 15.53
C ASN A 147 9.36 5.77 15.26
N PRO A 148 9.02 5.26 14.08
CA PRO A 148 9.03 3.81 13.80
C PRO A 148 10.44 3.19 13.89
N GLY A 149 11.48 4.01 13.88
CA GLY A 149 12.85 3.57 13.77
C GLY A 149 13.11 2.74 12.50
N LEU A 150 14.34 2.26 12.32
CA LEU A 150 14.69 1.48 11.13
C LEU A 150 13.90 0.16 11.05
N VAL A 151 13.72 -0.52 12.18
CA VAL A 151 13.03 -1.81 12.22
C VAL A 151 11.54 -1.65 11.91
N GLY A 152 10.86 -0.65 12.48
CA GLY A 152 9.45 -0.35 12.19
C GLY A 152 9.24 0.03 10.73
N THR A 153 10.10 0.86 10.19
CA THR A 153 10.10 1.28 8.78
C THR A 153 10.23 0.08 7.82
N ILE A 154 11.18 -0.81 8.09
CA ILE A 154 11.36 -2.04 7.30
C ILE A 154 10.12 -2.96 7.44
N LYS A 155 9.61 -3.14 8.66
CA LYS A 155 8.41 -3.94 8.93
C LYS A 155 7.21 -3.42 8.14
N GLN A 156 6.99 -2.11 8.12
CA GLN A 156 5.89 -1.47 7.37
C GLN A 156 6.00 -1.76 5.86
N LEU A 157 7.20 -1.63 5.29
CA LEU A 157 7.45 -1.94 3.89
C LEU A 157 7.14 -3.42 3.57
N PHE A 158 7.63 -4.35 4.40
CA PHE A 158 7.37 -5.78 4.20
C PHE A 158 5.89 -6.13 4.35
N MET A 159 5.18 -5.54 5.31
CA MET A 159 3.73 -5.76 5.48
C MET A 159 2.94 -5.28 4.27
N SER A 160 3.29 -4.11 3.71
CA SER A 160 2.68 -3.61 2.48
C SER A 160 2.90 -4.56 1.30
N LEU A 161 4.12 -5.07 1.13
CA LEU A 161 4.44 -6.02 0.07
C LEU A 161 3.72 -7.36 0.26
N ALA A 162 3.66 -7.89 1.48
CA ALA A 162 2.94 -9.11 1.79
C ALA A 162 1.44 -9.00 1.46
N PHE A 163 0.84 -7.85 1.73
CA PHE A 163 -0.56 -7.57 1.38
C PHE A 163 -0.78 -7.62 -0.15
N TYR A 164 0.10 -7.00 -0.94
CA TYR A 164 0.03 -7.09 -2.40
C TYR A 164 0.29 -8.50 -2.95
N VAL A 165 1.11 -9.31 -2.28
CA VAL A 165 1.28 -10.72 -2.65
C VAL A 165 -0.02 -11.50 -2.51
N VAL A 166 -0.75 -11.32 -1.39
CA VAL A 166 -2.06 -11.96 -1.17
C VAL A 166 -3.08 -11.53 -2.24
N ILE A 167 -3.17 -10.22 -2.51
CA ILE A 167 -4.05 -9.72 -3.59
C ILE A 167 -3.62 -10.28 -4.95
N GLY A 168 -2.31 -10.37 -5.20
CA GLY A 168 -1.73 -10.91 -6.43
C GLY A 168 -2.15 -12.35 -6.71
N LEU A 169 -2.31 -13.19 -5.68
CA LEU A 169 -2.85 -14.55 -5.84
C LEU A 169 -4.27 -14.52 -6.39
N VAL A 170 -5.12 -13.64 -5.86
CA VAL A 170 -6.52 -13.48 -6.32
C VAL A 170 -6.55 -12.94 -7.75
N VAL A 171 -5.80 -11.86 -8.03
CA VAL A 171 -5.72 -11.25 -9.37
C VAL A 171 -5.21 -12.27 -10.39
N ALA A 172 -4.18 -13.05 -10.07
CA ALA A 172 -3.65 -14.07 -10.95
C ALA A 172 -4.66 -15.20 -11.22
N ALA A 173 -5.39 -15.64 -10.18
CA ALA A 173 -6.40 -16.67 -10.32
C ALA A 173 -7.55 -16.26 -11.27
N VAL A 174 -7.99 -15.00 -11.18
CA VAL A 174 -9.04 -14.44 -12.05
C VAL A 174 -8.53 -14.12 -13.45
N SER A 175 -7.27 -13.68 -13.58
CA SER A 175 -6.70 -13.22 -14.84
C SER A 175 -6.11 -14.33 -15.71
N LYS A 176 -5.81 -15.50 -15.15
CA LYS A 176 -5.20 -16.61 -15.87
C LYS A 176 -6.01 -17.05 -17.08
N LYS A 177 -5.33 -17.31 -18.19
CA LYS A 177 -5.86 -17.95 -19.38
C LYS A 177 -4.73 -18.71 -20.05
N ASN A 178 -4.72 -20.04 -19.95
CA ASN A 178 -3.70 -20.88 -20.57
C ASN A 178 -3.88 -20.93 -22.09
N ARG A 179 -2.80 -21.11 -22.83
CA ARG A 179 -2.88 -21.42 -24.26
C ARG A 179 -3.51 -22.79 -24.44
N PRO A 180 -4.34 -23.00 -25.48
CA PRO A 180 -4.78 -24.33 -25.84
C PRO A 180 -3.56 -25.21 -26.17
N GLU A 181 -3.48 -26.39 -25.58
CA GLU A 181 -2.56 -27.41 -26.04
C GLU A 181 -3.16 -28.00 -27.32
N PHE A 182 -2.55 -27.70 -28.45
CA PHE A 182 -2.91 -28.43 -29.69
C PHE A 182 -2.18 -29.77 -29.61
N GLU A 183 -2.95 -30.87 -29.54
CA GLU A 183 -2.49 -32.23 -29.78
C GLU A 183 -2.05 -32.40 -31.24
#